data_a2905dc0feaf75b1e1e2d66db71da2fe
#
_entry.id   a2905dc0feaf75b1e1e2d66db71da2fe
#
_cell.length_a   1.000
_cell.length_b   1.000
_cell.length_c   1.000
_cell.angle_alpha   90.00
_cell.angle_beta   90.00
_cell.angle_gamma   90.00
#
_symmetry.space_group_name_H-M   'P 1'
#
loop_
_entity.id
_entity.type
_entity.pdbx_description
1 polymer ?
#
loop_
_entity_poly.entity_id
_entity_poly.type
_entity_poly.pdbx_seq_one_letter_code
_entity_poly.pdbx_strand_id
1 'polypeptide(L)'
;MNLLQKYIDIYKPKEPILTEEEIKSLQWQKGEWSDGAAEFVQYQNCGAAFCHEQSMYDKLTGWARDCANTYALQREFTINGGSSPRFNRYVEGEFMEKHNDHIYSCFDGDQKGIPIISIIGVLNENYEGGDLIFYLG
;
A
#
# COMPACT_ATOMS: atom_id res chain seq x y z
N MET A 1 -10.54 4.60 24.10
CA MET A 1 -9.79 4.12 22.91
C MET A 1 -10.21 4.97 21.73
N ASN A 2 -9.29 5.64 21.08
CA ASN A 2 -9.59 6.45 19.90
C ASN A 2 -10.09 5.50 18.78
N LEU A 3 -11.11 5.92 18.01
CA LEU A 3 -11.69 5.12 16.92
C LEU A 3 -10.62 4.63 15.93
N LEU A 4 -9.63 5.46 15.64
CA LEU A 4 -8.50 5.10 14.78
C LEU A 4 -7.69 3.91 15.33
N GLN A 5 -7.43 3.86 16.64
CA GLN A 5 -6.67 2.77 17.26
C GLN A 5 -7.36 1.40 17.16
N LYS A 6 -8.66 1.38 16.86
CA LYS A 6 -9.40 0.14 16.63
C LYS A 6 -9.13 -0.46 15.25
N TYR A 7 -8.80 0.37 14.27
CA TYR A 7 -8.71 -0.04 12.86
C TYR A 7 -7.32 0.11 12.25
N ILE A 8 -6.39 0.79 12.94
CA ILE A 8 -5.04 1.07 12.42
C ILE A 8 -4.03 0.53 13.41
N ASP A 9 -3.17 -0.35 12.95
CA ASP A 9 -1.99 -0.82 13.65
C ASP A 9 -0.73 -0.34 12.94
N ILE A 10 0.30 -0.02 13.71
CA ILE A 10 1.59 0.43 13.19
C ILE A 10 2.65 -0.62 13.55
N TYR A 11 3.32 -1.14 12.54
CA TYR A 11 4.40 -2.11 12.68
C TYR A 11 5.71 -1.50 12.23
N LYS A 12 6.73 -1.56 13.09
CA LYS A 12 8.07 -1.07 12.77
C LYS A 12 9.03 -2.24 12.62
N PRO A 13 9.67 -2.43 11.45
CA PRO A 13 10.75 -3.40 11.32
C PRO A 13 11.97 -2.96 12.15
N LYS A 14 12.79 -3.91 12.59
CA LYS A 14 14.03 -3.61 13.32
C LYS A 14 15.08 -2.98 12.40
N GLU A 15 15.10 -3.40 11.16
CA GLU A 15 15.98 -2.91 10.10
C GLU A 15 15.16 -2.54 8.87
N PRO A 16 15.63 -1.63 8.02
CA PRO A 16 14.96 -1.31 6.77
C PRO A 16 14.71 -2.57 5.93
N ILE A 17 13.49 -2.73 5.42
CA ILE A 17 13.11 -3.90 4.61
C ILE A 17 13.82 -3.89 3.27
N LEU A 18 14.00 -2.70 2.69
CA LEU A 18 14.75 -2.46 1.46
C LEU A 18 15.96 -1.60 1.74
N THR A 19 17.04 -1.85 1.01
CA THR A 19 18.22 -0.99 1.01
C THR A 19 17.98 0.27 0.18
N GLU A 20 18.82 1.29 0.37
CA GLU A 20 18.77 2.49 -0.47
C GLU A 20 19.05 2.20 -1.94
N GLU A 21 19.92 1.24 -2.23
CA GLU A 21 20.25 0.80 -3.58
C GLU A 21 19.04 0.16 -4.24
N GLU A 22 18.31 -0.70 -3.54
CA GLU A 22 17.07 -1.31 -4.03
C GLU A 22 16.02 -0.24 -4.33
N ILE A 23 15.84 0.76 -3.46
CA ILE A 23 14.92 1.87 -3.69
C ILE A 23 15.35 2.73 -4.90
N LYS A 24 16.65 3.00 -5.04
CA LYS A 24 17.21 3.77 -6.17
C LYS A 24 17.08 3.03 -7.51
N SER A 25 17.04 1.70 -7.49
CA SER A 25 16.88 0.86 -8.69
C SER A 25 15.46 0.89 -9.28
N LEU A 26 14.48 1.38 -8.54
CA LEU A 26 13.08 1.42 -8.97
C LEU A 26 12.90 2.27 -10.24
N GLN A 27 12.20 1.70 -11.22
CA GLN A 27 11.88 2.39 -12.47
C GLN A 27 10.55 3.12 -12.32
N TRP A 28 10.64 4.45 -12.21
CA TRP A 28 9.50 5.30 -11.98
C TRP A 28 8.79 5.68 -13.28
N GLN A 29 7.47 5.59 -13.26
CA GLN A 29 6.59 6.08 -14.32
C GLN A 29 5.50 6.96 -13.71
N LYS A 30 4.74 7.65 -14.54
CA LYS A 30 3.58 8.41 -14.06
C LYS A 30 2.57 7.46 -13.42
N GLY A 31 2.13 7.80 -12.22
CA GLY A 31 1.10 7.03 -11.53
C GLY A 31 -0.26 7.27 -12.17
N GLU A 32 -0.96 6.20 -12.49
CA GLU A 32 -2.32 6.22 -12.99
C GLU A 32 -3.18 5.26 -12.18
N TRP A 33 -4.44 5.63 -11.99
CA TRP A 33 -5.40 4.82 -11.28
C TRP A 33 -6.72 4.77 -12.03
N SER A 34 -7.36 3.61 -12.04
CA SER A 34 -8.67 3.41 -12.67
C SER A 34 -9.74 3.28 -11.58
N ASP A 35 -10.87 3.89 -11.77
CA ASP A 35 -12.05 3.74 -10.92
C ASP A 35 -12.83 2.43 -11.16
N GLY A 36 -12.34 1.60 -12.06
CA GLY A 36 -12.99 0.34 -12.46
C GLY A 36 -14.13 0.50 -13.47
N ALA A 37 -14.48 1.72 -13.86
CA ALA A 37 -15.56 2.03 -14.80
C ALA A 37 -15.08 2.31 -16.23
N ALA A 38 -13.94 1.77 -16.63
CA ALA A 38 -13.31 1.94 -17.94
C ALA A 38 -12.80 3.37 -18.27
N GLU A 39 -13.03 4.35 -17.41
CA GLU A 39 -12.40 5.67 -17.50
C GLU A 39 -11.26 5.76 -16.49
N PHE A 40 -10.05 6.06 -16.98
CA PHE A 40 -8.93 6.39 -16.11
C PHE A 40 -9.14 7.77 -15.53
N VAL A 41 -9.57 7.83 -14.28
CA VAL A 41 -9.63 9.07 -13.52
C VAL A 41 -8.28 9.26 -12.83
N GLN A 42 -7.66 10.40 -13.05
CA GLN A 42 -6.38 10.72 -12.44
C GLN A 42 -6.60 11.18 -10.99
N TYR A 43 -6.79 10.24 -10.08
CA TYR A 43 -6.82 10.52 -8.63
C TYR A 43 -5.43 10.72 -8.02
N GLN A 44 -4.40 10.53 -8.81
CA GLN A 44 -3.03 10.45 -8.35
C GLN A 44 -2.12 11.27 -9.24
N ASN A 45 -1.43 12.22 -8.64
CA ASN A 45 -0.35 12.95 -9.26
C ASN A 45 0.94 12.58 -8.52
N CYS A 46 1.58 11.48 -8.89
CA CYS A 46 2.83 11.02 -8.31
C CYS A 46 3.55 10.06 -9.25
N GLY A 47 4.81 9.76 -8.96
CA GLY A 47 5.53 8.66 -9.60
C GLY A 47 5.06 7.30 -9.05
N ALA A 48 4.97 6.30 -9.90
CA ALA A 48 4.69 4.93 -9.53
C ALA A 48 5.77 3.98 -10.03
N ALA A 49 6.04 2.93 -9.26
CA ALA A 49 6.91 1.84 -9.66
C ALA A 49 6.40 0.51 -9.10
N PHE A 50 6.82 -0.59 -9.73
CA PHE A 50 6.52 -1.95 -9.29
C PHE A 50 7.82 -2.70 -9.03
N CYS A 51 7.76 -3.74 -8.20
CA CYS A 51 8.88 -4.65 -8.03
C CYS A 51 9.16 -5.41 -9.32
N HIS A 52 10.38 -5.27 -9.82
CA HIS A 52 10.88 -6.04 -10.96
C HIS A 52 11.79 -7.19 -10.52
N GLU A 53 12.37 -7.10 -9.34
CA GLU A 53 13.26 -8.10 -8.78
C GLU A 53 12.55 -8.99 -7.78
N GLN A 54 12.67 -10.30 -7.94
CA GLN A 54 12.00 -11.29 -7.08
C GLN A 54 12.44 -11.15 -5.62
N SER A 55 13.71 -10.88 -5.35
CA SER A 55 14.23 -10.71 -3.98
C SER A 55 13.58 -9.53 -3.25
N MET A 56 13.38 -8.41 -3.93
CA MET A 56 12.70 -7.24 -3.38
C MET A 56 11.21 -7.55 -3.13
N TYR A 57 10.58 -8.21 -4.09
CA TYR A 57 9.20 -8.65 -3.97
C TYR A 57 9.00 -9.55 -2.76
N ASP A 58 9.86 -10.55 -2.57
CA ASP A 58 9.77 -11.52 -1.47
C ASP A 58 9.96 -10.85 -0.10
N LYS A 59 10.90 -9.91 0.03
CA LYS A 59 11.10 -9.14 1.26
C LYS A 59 9.84 -8.35 1.63
N LEU A 60 9.29 -7.58 0.69
CA LEU A 60 8.12 -6.74 0.93
C LEU A 60 6.87 -7.56 1.22
N THR A 61 6.59 -8.58 0.40
CA THR A 61 5.41 -9.43 0.57
C THR A 61 5.51 -10.29 1.81
N GLY A 62 6.69 -10.75 2.18
CA GLY A 62 6.94 -11.47 3.43
C GLY A 62 6.59 -10.61 4.63
N TRP A 63 7.17 -9.41 4.73
CA TRP A 63 6.89 -8.49 5.81
C TRP A 63 5.40 -8.06 5.86
N ALA A 64 4.83 -7.69 4.71
CA ALA A 64 3.43 -7.29 4.61
C ALA A 64 2.48 -8.42 5.06
N ARG A 65 2.77 -9.66 4.67
CA ARG A 65 2.01 -10.84 5.08
C ARG A 65 2.07 -11.06 6.59
N ASP A 66 3.23 -10.92 7.21
CA ASP A 66 3.39 -11.10 8.65
C ASP A 66 2.61 -10.02 9.41
N CYS A 67 2.67 -8.76 8.98
CA CYS A 67 1.86 -7.68 9.54
C CYS A 67 0.37 -7.95 9.36
N ALA A 68 -0.06 -8.32 8.16
CA ALA A 68 -1.45 -8.61 7.84
C ALA A 68 -2.00 -9.78 8.67
N ASN A 69 -1.24 -10.86 8.79
CA ASN A 69 -1.65 -12.01 9.61
C ASN A 69 -1.73 -11.66 11.09
N THR A 70 -0.81 -10.85 11.60
CA THR A 70 -0.86 -10.37 12.99
C THR A 70 -2.11 -9.53 13.23
N TYR A 71 -2.40 -8.61 12.32
CA TYR A 71 -3.60 -7.77 12.36
C TYR A 71 -4.89 -8.60 12.32
N ALA A 72 -4.96 -9.57 11.40
CA ALA A 72 -6.11 -10.44 11.21
C ALA A 72 -6.36 -11.35 12.41
N LEU A 73 -5.29 -11.92 12.98
CA LEU A 73 -5.37 -12.77 14.16
C LEU A 73 -5.94 -12.02 15.38
N GLN A 74 -5.53 -10.79 15.58
CA GLN A 74 -6.04 -9.94 16.67
C GLN A 74 -7.52 -9.59 16.51
N ARG A 75 -8.05 -9.69 15.28
CA ARG A 75 -9.44 -9.34 14.92
C ARG A 75 -10.27 -10.53 14.47
N GLU A 76 -9.76 -11.75 14.70
CA GLU A 76 -10.47 -13.03 14.51
C GLU A 76 -10.97 -13.26 13.07
N PHE A 77 -10.16 -12.89 12.06
CA PHE A 77 -10.44 -13.24 10.67
C PHE A 77 -9.18 -13.77 9.97
N THR A 78 -9.34 -14.28 8.76
CA THR A 78 -8.26 -14.85 7.95
C THR A 78 -8.10 -14.10 6.64
N ILE A 79 -6.85 -14.11 6.12
CA ILE A 79 -6.50 -13.52 4.84
C ILE A 79 -6.09 -14.65 3.90
N ASN A 80 -6.63 -14.65 2.68
CA ASN A 80 -6.32 -15.67 1.68
C ASN A 80 -5.34 -15.18 0.60
N GLY A 81 -4.92 -13.90 0.65
CA GLY A 81 -3.93 -13.35 -0.28
C GLY A 81 -3.89 -11.83 -0.28
N GLY A 82 -3.15 -11.27 -1.22
CA GLY A 82 -2.99 -9.82 -1.40
C GLY A 82 -2.52 -9.46 -2.81
N SER A 83 -2.63 -8.19 -3.15
CA SER A 83 -2.09 -7.63 -4.39
C SER A 83 -0.57 -7.49 -4.33
N SER A 84 0.07 -7.37 -5.49
CA SER A 84 1.49 -7.04 -5.58
C SER A 84 1.79 -5.66 -4.98
N PRO A 85 2.95 -5.49 -4.33
CA PRO A 85 3.39 -4.21 -3.84
C PRO A 85 3.54 -3.20 -4.97
N ARG A 86 3.09 -1.98 -4.72
CA ARG A 86 3.28 -0.82 -5.58
C ARG A 86 3.99 0.25 -4.78
N PHE A 87 4.94 0.93 -5.40
CA PHE A 87 5.61 2.08 -4.83
C PHE A 87 4.99 3.37 -5.36
N ASN A 88 4.80 4.33 -4.48
CA ASN A 88 4.43 5.69 -4.84
C ASN A 88 5.54 6.64 -4.39
N ARG A 89 5.91 7.59 -5.25
CA ARG A 89 6.86 8.65 -4.95
C ARG A 89 6.16 9.98 -5.15
N TYR A 90 6.20 10.81 -4.14
CA TYR A 90 5.66 12.16 -4.17
C TYR A 90 6.81 13.15 -4.08
N VAL A 91 6.80 14.14 -4.95
CA VAL A 91 7.65 15.32 -4.87
C VAL A 91 6.78 16.55 -4.57
N GLU A 92 7.40 17.71 -4.34
CA GLU A 92 6.66 18.95 -4.04
C GLU A 92 5.54 19.20 -5.04
N GLY A 93 4.32 19.43 -4.53
CA GLY A 93 3.10 19.64 -5.33
C GLY A 93 2.41 18.37 -5.82
N GLU A 94 2.96 17.19 -5.57
CA GLU A 94 2.31 15.92 -5.89
C GLU A 94 1.48 15.41 -4.70
N PHE A 95 0.37 14.75 -4.99
CA PHE A 95 -0.56 14.25 -3.98
C PHE A 95 -1.42 13.12 -4.51
N MET A 96 -2.08 12.44 -3.59
CA MET A 96 -3.20 11.54 -3.87
C MET A 96 -4.46 12.12 -3.25
N GLU A 97 -5.51 12.27 -4.04
CA GLU A 97 -6.77 12.80 -3.57
C GLU A 97 -7.46 11.85 -2.56
N LYS A 98 -8.41 12.41 -1.83
CA LYS A 98 -9.26 11.65 -0.92
C LYS A 98 -9.99 10.54 -1.69
N HIS A 99 -9.80 9.30 -1.28
CA HIS A 99 -10.42 8.12 -1.89
C HIS A 99 -10.64 7.02 -0.85
N ASN A 100 -11.33 5.98 -1.24
CA ASN A 100 -11.38 4.72 -0.53
C ASN A 100 -10.59 3.69 -1.33
N ASP A 101 -9.82 2.85 -0.64
CA ASP A 101 -9.12 1.71 -1.25
C ASP A 101 -10.07 0.55 -1.61
N HIS A 102 -11.36 0.85 -1.70
CA HIS A 102 -12.37 -0.17 -2.01
C HIS A 102 -12.33 -0.53 -3.49
N ILE A 103 -12.25 -1.82 -3.77
CA ILE A 103 -12.41 -2.37 -5.11
C ILE A 103 -13.86 -2.84 -5.23
N TYR A 104 -14.59 -2.31 -6.20
CA TYR A 104 -16.03 -2.61 -6.41
C TYR A 104 -16.30 -4.02 -6.91
N SER A 105 -15.28 -4.71 -7.46
CA SER A 105 -15.39 -6.09 -7.91
C SER A 105 -14.68 -7.05 -6.95
N CYS A 106 -15.30 -8.22 -6.72
CA CYS A 106 -14.60 -9.32 -6.09
C CYS A 106 -13.50 -9.84 -7.02
N PHE A 107 -12.38 -10.31 -6.45
CA PHE A 107 -11.47 -11.17 -7.18
C PHE A 107 -12.18 -12.51 -7.43
N ASP A 108 -12.41 -12.85 -8.68
CA ASP A 108 -13.12 -14.07 -9.11
C ASP A 108 -12.26 -15.03 -9.93
N GLY A 109 -10.96 -14.72 -10.08
CA GLY A 109 -9.96 -15.60 -10.68
C GLY A 109 -9.54 -16.76 -9.76
N ASP A 110 -8.31 -17.20 -9.88
CA ASP A 110 -7.73 -18.28 -9.05
C ASP A 110 -7.73 -17.92 -7.56
N GLN A 111 -7.52 -16.63 -7.26
CA GLN A 111 -7.61 -16.08 -5.93
C GLN A 111 -8.93 -15.32 -5.76
N LYS A 112 -9.83 -15.89 -4.98
CA LYS A 112 -11.16 -15.31 -4.74
C LYS A 112 -11.19 -14.51 -3.43
N GLY A 113 -11.90 -13.40 -3.43
CA GLY A 113 -12.10 -12.57 -2.24
C GLY A 113 -12.43 -11.13 -2.51
N ILE A 114 -12.47 -10.34 -1.45
CA ILE A 114 -12.60 -8.88 -1.48
C ILE A 114 -11.44 -8.27 -0.68
N PRO A 115 -10.88 -7.13 -1.09
CA PRO A 115 -9.91 -6.40 -0.30
C PRO A 115 -10.56 -5.88 0.99
N ILE A 116 -9.96 -6.17 2.13
CA ILE A 116 -10.44 -5.74 3.45
C ILE A 116 -9.38 -5.02 4.26
N ILE A 117 -8.11 -5.06 3.82
CA ILE A 117 -6.99 -4.40 4.48
C ILE A 117 -6.16 -3.67 3.44
N SER A 118 -5.78 -2.44 3.75
CA SER A 118 -4.71 -1.72 3.05
C SER A 118 -3.46 -1.69 3.92
N ILE A 119 -2.31 -1.99 3.31
CA ILE A 119 -1.01 -1.93 3.97
C ILE A 119 -0.20 -0.83 3.29
N ILE A 120 0.20 0.17 4.07
CA ILE A 120 0.98 1.30 3.61
C ILE A 120 2.33 1.25 4.31
N GLY A 121 3.40 1.16 3.55
CA GLY A 121 4.78 1.22 4.04
C GLY A 121 5.41 2.57 3.75
N VAL A 122 6.04 3.17 4.76
CA VAL A 122 6.86 4.37 4.62
C VAL A 122 8.31 3.94 4.48
N LEU A 123 8.96 4.27 3.36
CA LEU A 123 10.30 3.82 3.03
C LEU A 123 11.40 4.82 3.44
N ASN A 124 11.04 6.07 3.67
CA ASN A 124 11.95 7.12 4.12
C ASN A 124 11.23 8.08 5.06
N GLU A 125 11.98 8.72 5.95
CA GLU A 125 11.46 9.68 6.94
C GLU A 125 12.10 11.09 6.77
N ASN A 126 12.98 11.26 5.78
CA ASN A 126 13.72 12.50 5.57
C ASN A 126 12.97 13.40 4.58
N TYR A 127 11.78 13.89 4.97
CA TYR A 127 10.94 14.81 4.20
C TYR A 127 10.04 15.62 5.13
N GLU A 128 9.50 16.72 4.61
CA GLU A 128 8.47 17.53 5.27
C GLU A 128 7.16 17.44 4.47
N GLY A 129 6.02 17.48 5.17
CA GLY A 129 4.70 17.31 4.55
C GLY A 129 4.39 15.84 4.21
N GLY A 130 3.53 15.61 3.22
CA GLY A 130 3.17 14.26 2.77
C GLY A 130 2.34 13.47 3.78
N ASP A 131 1.54 14.16 4.57
CA ASP A 131 0.72 13.53 5.61
C ASP A 131 -0.29 12.55 5.02
N LEU A 132 -0.41 11.39 5.65
CA LEU A 132 -1.50 10.45 5.42
C LEU A 132 -2.70 10.86 6.28
N ILE A 133 -3.77 11.31 5.63
CA ILE A 133 -4.95 11.86 6.30
C ILE A 133 -6.11 10.87 6.24
N PHE A 134 -6.61 10.45 7.41
CA PHE A 134 -7.80 9.63 7.53
C PHE A 134 -9.04 10.50 7.78
N TYR A 135 -10.05 10.33 6.94
CA TYR A 135 -11.34 10.97 7.09
C TYR A 135 -12.31 9.98 7.74
N LEU A 136 -12.79 10.31 8.92
CA LEU A 136 -13.82 9.55 9.62
C LEU A 136 -15.16 10.19 9.28
N GLY A 137 -15.97 9.48 8.50
CA GLY A 137 -17.28 9.95 8.05
C GLY A 137 -18.28 10.18 9.18
#